data_5a311ccd36a5ef649ee4304ae341ca53
#
_entry.id   5a311ccd36a5ef649ee4304ae341ca53
#
_cell.length_a   1.000
_cell.length_b   1.000
_cell.length_c   1.000
_cell.angle_alpha   90.00
_cell.angle_beta   90.00
_cell.angle_gamma   90.00
#
_symmetry.space_group_name_H-M   'P 1'
#
loop_
_entity.id
_entity.type
_entity.pdbx_description
1 polymer ?
#
loop_
_entity_poly.entity_id
_entity_poly.type
_entity_poly.pdbx_seq_one_letter_code
_entity_poly.pdbx_strand_id
1 'polypeptide(L)'
;TPVMLLVLILVLWHGLKPVQRLVKEIQERKADDLSSLSYEGVPEELERIMTAVNDMFARVEELRGRETRFVADAAHELRSPVTALSLQVDRLSNMPMSEQAQQTVADIRAGIERLSNLISQLLTLKRVQAGQEKAVDGPQTAQCLKVVTSVVEDIYWEAESKEIAVEVAGFDTNEAQSACAAMPEASLFCLVRNLVHNAVHYVPQGGSVTIAFRQTGDRLSLCVADNGPGISEAERGRVFDPFYRVLGTQQTGTGLGLAICKTIADRYGCTIALDWTDSQAQKGLSVTVDMPKA
;
A
#
# COMPACT_ATOMS: atom_id res chain seq x y z
N THR A 1 -42.95 16.26 -44.75
CA THR A 1 -42.21 17.00 -43.67
C THR A 1 -41.97 16.17 -42.40
N PRO A 2 -42.89 15.40 -41.77
CA PRO A 2 -42.60 14.61 -40.57
C PRO A 2 -41.61 13.47 -40.84
N VAL A 3 -41.61 12.87 -42.01
CA VAL A 3 -40.64 11.81 -42.40
C VAL A 3 -39.22 12.35 -42.49
N MET A 4 -39.04 13.57 -43.01
CA MET A 4 -37.72 14.20 -43.10
C MET A 4 -37.14 14.52 -41.71
N LEU A 5 -38.01 14.93 -40.77
CA LEU A 5 -37.58 15.15 -39.36
C LEU A 5 -37.22 13.84 -38.67
N LEU A 6 -37.95 12.77 -38.90
CA LEU A 6 -37.64 11.44 -38.35
C LEU A 6 -36.31 10.90 -38.88
N VAL A 7 -36.05 11.06 -40.19
CA VAL A 7 -34.79 10.66 -40.82
C VAL A 7 -33.63 11.48 -40.24
N LEU A 8 -33.81 12.79 -40.06
CA LEU A 8 -32.76 13.64 -39.46
C LEU A 8 -32.44 13.23 -38.02
N ILE A 9 -33.46 12.94 -37.20
CA ILE A 9 -33.29 12.46 -35.83
C ILE A 9 -32.56 11.12 -35.82
N LEU A 10 -32.90 10.19 -36.68
CA LEU A 10 -32.25 8.89 -36.82
C LEU A 10 -30.77 9.01 -37.21
N VAL A 11 -30.48 9.90 -38.18
CA VAL A 11 -29.07 10.17 -38.61
C VAL A 11 -28.26 10.80 -37.48
N LEU A 12 -28.83 11.79 -36.80
CA LEU A 12 -28.15 12.42 -35.63
C LEU A 12 -27.95 11.42 -34.48
N TRP A 13 -28.96 10.61 -34.19
CA TRP A 13 -28.85 9.60 -33.12
C TRP A 13 -27.82 8.54 -33.45
N HIS A 14 -27.75 8.08 -34.71
CA HIS A 14 -26.75 7.12 -35.15
C HIS A 14 -25.35 7.72 -35.21
N GLY A 15 -25.20 8.98 -35.65
CA GLY A 15 -23.93 9.69 -35.72
C GLY A 15 -23.34 10.05 -34.34
N LEU A 16 -24.20 10.29 -33.31
CA LEU A 16 -23.74 10.62 -31.97
C LEU A 16 -23.49 9.40 -31.08
N LYS A 17 -23.95 8.23 -31.46
CA LYS A 17 -23.77 6.99 -30.69
C LYS A 17 -22.32 6.61 -30.40
N PRO A 18 -21.34 6.76 -31.34
CA PRO A 18 -19.93 6.50 -31.07
C PRO A 18 -19.34 7.46 -30.03
N VAL A 19 -19.75 8.76 -30.08
CA VAL A 19 -19.30 9.76 -29.10
C VAL A 19 -19.75 9.41 -27.68
N GLN A 20 -21.05 9.00 -27.54
CA GLN A 20 -21.57 8.60 -26.23
C GLN A 20 -20.89 7.35 -25.69
N ARG A 21 -20.52 6.39 -26.53
CA ARG A 21 -19.75 5.21 -26.12
C ARG A 21 -18.37 5.60 -25.62
N LEU A 22 -17.66 6.48 -26.34
CA LEU A 22 -16.35 6.97 -25.96
C LEU A 22 -16.38 7.70 -24.60
N VAL A 23 -17.36 8.60 -24.43
CA VAL A 23 -17.53 9.32 -23.16
C VAL A 23 -17.79 8.34 -22.01
N LYS A 24 -18.66 7.35 -22.23
CA LYS A 24 -18.95 6.33 -21.22
C LYS A 24 -17.71 5.49 -20.89
N GLU A 25 -16.96 5.06 -21.89
CA GLU A 25 -15.70 4.31 -21.69
C GLU A 25 -14.69 5.10 -20.87
N ILE A 26 -14.52 6.41 -21.15
CA ILE A 26 -13.61 7.28 -20.39
C ILE A 26 -14.13 7.49 -18.94
N GLN A 27 -15.45 7.64 -18.75
CA GLN A 27 -16.04 7.86 -17.43
C GLN A 27 -16.01 6.61 -16.54
N GLU A 28 -16.13 5.42 -17.13
CA GLU A 28 -16.12 4.15 -16.40
C GLU A 28 -14.70 3.64 -16.09
N ARG A 29 -13.67 4.24 -16.71
CA ARG A 29 -12.27 3.89 -16.42
C ARG A 29 -11.88 4.30 -15.02
N LYS A 30 -11.08 3.45 -14.39
CA LYS A 30 -10.39 3.82 -13.15
C LYS A 30 -9.40 4.97 -13.45
N ALA A 31 -9.18 5.84 -12.48
CA ALA A 31 -8.28 7.01 -12.62
C ALA A 31 -6.84 6.66 -13.07
N ASP A 32 -6.43 5.41 -12.86
CA ASP A 32 -5.09 4.91 -13.22
C ASP A 32 -5.05 4.09 -14.51
N ASP A 33 -6.19 3.86 -15.16
CA ASP A 33 -6.25 3.12 -16.43
C ASP A 33 -5.94 4.03 -17.62
N LEU A 34 -4.67 4.02 -18.04
CA LEU A 34 -4.14 4.76 -19.19
C LEU A 34 -4.05 3.89 -20.46
N SER A 35 -4.72 2.73 -20.50
CA SER A 35 -4.73 1.88 -21.68
C SER A 35 -5.30 2.62 -22.90
N SER A 36 -4.81 2.29 -24.10
CA SER A 36 -5.26 2.95 -25.34
C SER A 36 -6.75 2.74 -25.58
N LEU A 37 -7.42 3.78 -26.08
CA LEU A 37 -8.80 3.71 -26.54
C LEU A 37 -8.87 2.93 -27.87
N SER A 38 -9.88 2.06 -28.02
CA SER A 38 -10.06 1.26 -29.24
C SER A 38 -10.67 2.09 -30.37
N TYR A 39 -10.20 1.87 -31.62
CA TYR A 39 -10.69 2.55 -32.81
C TYR A 39 -11.82 1.78 -33.54
N GLU A 40 -12.29 0.65 -33.03
CA GLU A 40 -13.27 -0.16 -33.75
C GLU A 40 -14.63 0.54 -33.87
N GLY A 41 -15.05 0.80 -35.12
CA GLY A 41 -16.36 1.36 -35.45
C GLY A 41 -16.49 2.86 -35.14
N VAL A 42 -15.38 3.60 -35.09
CA VAL A 42 -15.36 5.03 -34.85
C VAL A 42 -15.28 5.79 -36.18
N PRO A 43 -16.04 6.88 -36.39
CA PRO A 43 -15.88 7.76 -37.55
C PRO A 43 -14.49 8.38 -37.63
N GLU A 44 -14.01 8.64 -38.88
CA GLU A 44 -12.67 9.20 -39.14
C GLU A 44 -12.45 10.55 -38.42
N GLU A 45 -13.50 11.35 -38.26
CA GLU A 45 -13.42 12.63 -37.54
C GLU A 45 -13.12 12.50 -36.06
N LEU A 46 -13.47 11.37 -35.45
CA LEU A 46 -13.17 11.07 -34.04
C LEU A 46 -11.82 10.38 -33.85
N GLU A 47 -11.28 9.72 -34.88
CA GLU A 47 -9.96 9.08 -34.81
C GLU A 47 -8.86 10.06 -34.39
N ARG A 48 -8.91 11.29 -34.92
CA ARG A 48 -7.94 12.35 -34.57
C ARG A 48 -8.00 12.73 -33.09
N ILE A 49 -9.20 12.78 -32.53
CA ILE A 49 -9.40 13.09 -31.11
C ILE A 49 -8.90 11.91 -30.27
N MET A 50 -9.22 10.68 -30.64
CA MET A 50 -8.77 9.48 -29.96
C MET A 50 -7.25 9.33 -30.00
N THR A 51 -6.63 9.63 -31.15
CA THR A 51 -5.17 9.66 -31.29
C THR A 51 -4.57 10.68 -30.33
N ALA A 52 -5.09 11.89 -30.27
CA ALA A 52 -4.60 12.92 -29.34
C ALA A 52 -4.75 12.53 -27.87
N VAL A 53 -5.86 11.85 -27.51
CA VAL A 53 -6.08 11.33 -26.15
C VAL A 53 -5.11 10.18 -25.84
N ASN A 54 -4.91 9.25 -26.77
CA ASN A 54 -3.96 8.15 -26.61
C ASN A 54 -2.52 8.66 -26.49
N ASP A 55 -2.14 9.68 -27.27
CA ASP A 55 -0.84 10.35 -27.15
C ASP A 55 -0.67 11.03 -25.79
N MET A 56 -1.74 11.62 -25.26
CA MET A 56 -1.74 12.20 -23.91
C MET A 56 -1.55 11.09 -22.85
N PHE A 57 -2.26 9.96 -22.96
CA PHE A 57 -2.09 8.82 -22.06
C PHE A 57 -0.66 8.28 -22.10
N ALA A 58 -0.09 8.11 -23.28
CA ALA A 58 1.29 7.66 -23.46
C ALA A 58 2.30 8.63 -22.81
N ARG A 59 2.09 9.95 -22.93
CA ARG A 59 2.93 10.96 -22.27
C ARG A 59 2.79 10.92 -20.75
N VAL A 60 1.60 10.75 -20.22
CA VAL A 60 1.38 10.62 -18.77
C VAL A 60 2.06 9.37 -18.24
N GLU A 61 1.94 8.24 -18.95
CA GLU A 61 2.62 6.98 -18.59
C GLU A 61 4.14 7.13 -18.61
N GLU A 62 4.69 7.81 -19.64
CA GLU A 62 6.13 8.09 -19.71
C GLU A 62 6.60 8.98 -18.55
N LEU A 63 5.83 10.03 -18.20
CA LEU A 63 6.14 10.90 -17.06
C LEU A 63 6.13 10.14 -15.74
N ARG A 64 5.11 9.28 -15.50
CA ARG A 64 5.04 8.40 -14.33
C ARG A 64 6.25 7.44 -14.28
N GLY A 65 6.61 6.86 -15.42
CA GLY A 65 7.77 5.99 -15.53
C GLY A 65 9.10 6.70 -15.25
N ARG A 66 9.25 7.97 -15.69
CA ARG A 66 10.42 8.80 -15.39
C ARG A 66 10.49 9.16 -13.90
N GLU A 67 9.36 9.58 -13.30
CA GLU A 67 9.27 9.89 -11.86
C GLU A 67 9.67 8.68 -11.01
N THR A 68 9.14 7.50 -11.35
CA THR A 68 9.43 6.28 -10.60
C THR A 68 10.92 5.90 -10.69
N ARG A 69 11.51 5.98 -11.88
CA ARG A 69 12.95 5.73 -12.07
C ARG A 69 13.79 6.73 -11.29
N PHE A 70 13.47 8.01 -11.36
CA PHE A 70 14.17 9.06 -10.61
C PHE A 70 14.17 8.77 -9.09
N VAL A 71 13.02 8.39 -8.52
CA VAL A 71 12.94 8.06 -7.09
C VAL A 71 13.75 6.80 -6.77
N ALA A 72 13.72 5.78 -7.64
CA ALA A 72 14.50 4.57 -7.46
C ALA A 72 16.00 4.83 -7.49
N ASP A 73 16.47 5.63 -8.47
CA ASP A 73 17.87 5.99 -8.60
C ASP A 73 18.34 6.85 -7.41
N ALA A 74 17.56 7.88 -7.05
CA ALA A 74 17.85 8.72 -5.88
C ALA A 74 17.97 7.91 -4.59
N ALA A 75 17.10 6.92 -4.38
CA ALA A 75 17.17 6.10 -3.19
C ALA A 75 18.34 5.11 -3.20
N HIS A 76 18.76 4.62 -4.36
CA HIS A 76 20.01 3.86 -4.47
C HIS A 76 21.22 4.72 -4.12
N GLU A 77 21.29 5.95 -4.66
CA GLU A 77 22.35 6.90 -4.37
C GLU A 77 22.37 7.37 -2.90
N LEU A 78 21.19 7.45 -2.25
CA LEU A 78 21.09 7.77 -0.83
C LEU A 78 21.47 6.60 0.10
N ARG A 79 21.26 5.36 -0.31
CA ARG A 79 21.57 4.19 0.51
C ARG A 79 23.08 4.10 0.80
N SER A 80 23.92 4.37 -0.18
CA SER A 80 25.39 4.30 -0.05
C SER A 80 25.94 5.24 1.03
N PRO A 81 25.67 6.56 1.01
CA PRO A 81 26.13 7.47 2.06
C PRO A 81 25.53 7.17 3.43
N VAL A 82 24.27 6.73 3.50
CA VAL A 82 23.63 6.35 4.76
C VAL A 82 24.33 5.13 5.38
N THR A 83 24.65 4.12 4.57
CA THR A 83 25.43 2.96 5.03
C THR A 83 26.81 3.36 5.50
N ALA A 84 27.49 4.28 4.81
CA ALA A 84 28.79 4.79 5.23
C ALA A 84 28.71 5.54 6.57
N LEU A 85 27.65 6.35 6.76
CA LEU A 85 27.40 7.03 8.04
C LEU A 85 27.12 6.03 9.18
N SER A 86 26.33 4.97 8.94
CA SER A 86 26.08 3.90 9.92
C SER A 86 27.39 3.26 10.38
N LEU A 87 28.28 2.92 9.43
CA LEU A 87 29.60 2.33 9.76
C LEU A 87 30.50 3.28 10.56
N GLN A 88 30.43 4.59 10.30
CA GLN A 88 31.18 5.58 11.06
C GLN A 88 30.65 5.69 12.49
N VAL A 89 29.33 5.72 12.66
CA VAL A 89 28.67 5.74 13.98
C VAL A 89 28.98 4.46 14.76
N ASP A 90 28.97 3.30 14.11
CA ASP A 90 29.34 2.02 14.74
C ASP A 90 30.80 2.02 15.21
N ARG A 91 31.73 2.61 14.45
CA ARG A 91 33.11 2.79 14.87
C ARG A 91 33.21 3.73 16.08
N LEU A 92 32.47 4.84 16.08
CA LEU A 92 32.43 5.76 17.22
C LEU A 92 31.89 5.08 18.48
N SER A 93 30.80 4.29 18.35
CA SER A 93 30.19 3.55 19.47
C SER A 93 31.17 2.60 20.18
N ASN A 94 32.22 2.11 19.47
CA ASN A 94 33.21 1.20 19.99
C ASN A 94 34.45 1.93 20.60
N MET A 95 34.45 3.27 20.62
CA MET A 95 35.53 4.06 21.22
C MET A 95 35.19 4.43 22.66
N PRO A 96 36.22 4.55 23.58
CA PRO A 96 35.96 5.09 24.89
C PRO A 96 35.48 6.54 24.81
N MET A 97 34.32 6.81 25.39
CA MET A 97 33.70 8.14 25.37
C MET A 97 32.91 8.40 26.64
N SER A 98 32.67 9.69 26.93
CA SER A 98 31.83 10.08 28.05
C SER A 98 30.37 9.62 27.85
N GLU A 99 29.65 9.47 28.97
CA GLU A 99 28.22 9.06 28.95
C GLU A 99 27.35 9.97 28.08
N GLN A 100 27.64 11.28 28.12
CA GLN A 100 26.94 12.25 27.28
C GLN A 100 27.25 12.06 25.78
N ALA A 101 28.49 11.69 25.42
CA ALA A 101 28.85 11.38 24.05
C ALA A 101 28.22 10.07 23.57
N GLN A 102 28.12 9.05 24.44
CA GLN A 102 27.43 7.79 24.14
C GLN A 102 25.95 8.05 23.80
N GLN A 103 25.27 8.86 24.60
CA GLN A 103 23.87 9.23 24.33
C GLN A 103 23.73 9.94 22.97
N THR A 104 24.61 10.89 22.66
CA THR A 104 24.60 11.60 21.37
C THR A 104 24.80 10.65 20.18
N VAL A 105 25.71 9.69 20.30
CA VAL A 105 25.99 8.67 19.28
C VAL A 105 24.77 7.75 19.10
N ALA A 106 24.11 7.36 20.17
CA ALA A 106 22.88 6.58 20.14
C ALA A 106 21.74 7.33 19.41
N ASP A 107 21.58 8.63 19.68
CA ASP A 107 20.57 9.48 19.03
C ASP A 107 20.85 9.63 17.52
N ILE A 108 22.13 9.79 17.12
CA ILE A 108 22.54 9.82 15.71
C ILE A 108 22.23 8.48 15.03
N ARG A 109 22.56 7.35 15.67
CA ARG A 109 22.28 6.01 15.16
C ARG A 109 20.80 5.83 14.89
N ALA A 110 19.94 6.16 15.87
CA ALA A 110 18.49 6.11 15.71
C ALA A 110 18.01 7.02 14.57
N GLY A 111 18.63 8.18 14.35
CA GLY A 111 18.37 9.07 13.22
C GLY A 111 18.69 8.43 11.87
N ILE A 112 19.83 7.78 11.74
CA ILE A 112 20.27 7.09 10.52
C ILE A 112 19.36 5.89 10.21
N GLU A 113 18.97 5.11 11.21
CA GLU A 113 18.04 3.99 11.05
C GLU A 113 16.65 4.47 10.55
N ARG A 114 16.15 5.56 11.14
CA ARG A 114 14.91 6.19 10.65
C ARG A 114 15.01 6.62 9.19
N LEU A 115 16.13 7.24 8.78
CA LEU A 115 16.34 7.67 7.40
C LEU A 115 16.40 6.47 6.43
N SER A 116 17.10 5.40 6.80
CA SER A 116 17.17 4.16 6.03
C SER A 116 15.80 3.53 5.81
N ASN A 117 14.99 3.47 6.87
CA ASN A 117 13.63 2.95 6.80
C ASN A 117 12.73 3.82 5.90
N LEU A 118 12.87 5.15 5.97
CA LEU A 118 12.13 6.10 5.15
C LEU A 118 12.44 5.91 3.66
N ILE A 119 13.72 5.81 3.30
CA ILE A 119 14.17 5.54 1.93
C ILE A 119 13.58 4.21 1.43
N SER A 120 13.66 3.16 2.23
CA SER A 120 13.16 1.84 1.86
C SER A 120 11.64 1.83 1.66
N GLN A 121 10.87 2.49 2.51
CA GLN A 121 9.43 2.62 2.40
C GLN A 121 9.00 3.46 1.19
N LEU A 122 9.72 4.57 0.91
CA LEU A 122 9.46 5.40 -0.28
C LEU A 122 9.68 4.61 -1.57
N LEU A 123 10.76 3.83 -1.63
CA LEU A 123 11.03 2.93 -2.77
C LEU A 123 9.93 1.89 -2.95
N THR A 124 9.48 1.26 -1.86
CA THR A 124 8.41 0.27 -1.89
C THR A 124 7.12 0.90 -2.42
N LEU A 125 6.73 2.07 -1.88
CA LEU A 125 5.55 2.80 -2.33
C LEU A 125 5.62 3.09 -3.85
N LYS A 126 6.75 3.60 -4.33
CA LYS A 126 6.92 3.93 -5.76
C LYS A 126 6.93 2.69 -6.66
N ARG A 127 7.54 1.57 -6.25
CA ARG A 127 7.51 0.30 -7.00
C ARG A 127 6.09 -0.24 -7.14
N VAL A 128 5.33 -0.22 -6.06
CA VAL A 128 3.93 -0.65 -6.06
C VAL A 128 3.10 0.27 -6.96
N GLN A 129 3.22 1.60 -6.86
CA GLN A 129 2.53 2.56 -7.71
C GLN A 129 2.85 2.37 -9.20
N ALA A 130 4.12 2.13 -9.56
CA ALA A 130 4.55 1.97 -10.94
C ALA A 130 4.18 0.61 -11.57
N GLY A 131 3.64 -0.30 -10.80
CA GLY A 131 3.40 -1.63 -11.33
C GLY A 131 4.67 -2.44 -11.62
N GLN A 132 5.80 -1.96 -11.18
CA GLN A 132 7.12 -2.55 -11.43
C GLN A 132 7.47 -3.68 -10.46
N GLU A 133 6.53 -4.15 -9.64
CA GLU A 133 6.61 -5.52 -9.19
C GLU A 133 6.48 -6.36 -10.46
N LYS A 134 7.60 -6.44 -11.20
CA LYS A 134 7.72 -7.38 -12.32
C LYS A 134 7.08 -8.66 -11.84
N ALA A 135 6.22 -9.22 -12.67
CA ALA A 135 5.99 -10.64 -12.64
C ALA A 135 7.39 -11.29 -12.58
N VAL A 136 7.92 -11.45 -11.39
CA VAL A 136 8.87 -12.52 -11.14
C VAL A 136 8.10 -13.70 -11.70
N ASP A 137 8.72 -14.51 -12.58
CA ASP A 137 8.15 -15.73 -13.12
C ASP A 137 7.77 -16.68 -11.97
N GLY A 138 6.80 -16.29 -11.17
CA GLY A 138 6.33 -16.93 -9.95
C GLY A 138 4.80 -16.84 -9.86
N PRO A 139 4.19 -17.68 -9.02
CA PRO A 139 2.74 -17.69 -8.85
C PRO A 139 2.26 -16.30 -8.40
N GLN A 140 1.24 -15.78 -9.11
CA GLN A 140 0.52 -14.54 -8.76
C GLN A 140 -0.37 -14.75 -7.51
N THR A 141 -0.04 -15.73 -6.68
CA THR A 141 -0.79 -16.14 -5.50
C THR A 141 0.14 -16.27 -4.30
N ALA A 142 -0.35 -15.86 -3.14
CA ALA A 142 0.40 -15.91 -1.88
C ALA A 142 -0.35 -16.72 -0.82
N GLN A 143 0.30 -17.71 -0.24
CA GLN A 143 -0.26 -18.48 0.89
C GLN A 143 -0.28 -17.60 2.15
N CYS A 144 -1.49 -17.33 2.65
CA CYS A 144 -1.68 -16.38 3.74
C CYS A 144 -0.97 -16.79 5.04
N LEU A 145 -1.07 -18.06 5.46
CA LEU A 145 -0.41 -18.53 6.66
C LEU A 145 1.11 -18.41 6.60
N LYS A 146 1.73 -18.79 5.47
CA LYS A 146 3.17 -18.66 5.28
C LYS A 146 3.63 -17.21 5.45
N VAL A 147 2.91 -16.27 4.83
CA VAL A 147 3.23 -14.85 4.91
C VAL A 147 3.06 -14.32 6.33
N VAL A 148 1.94 -14.63 7.00
CA VAL A 148 1.72 -14.21 8.39
C VAL A 148 2.81 -14.75 9.31
N THR A 149 3.19 -16.03 9.18
CA THR A 149 4.27 -16.63 9.98
C THR A 149 5.60 -15.89 9.75
N SER A 150 5.97 -15.65 8.48
CA SER A 150 7.21 -14.91 8.18
C SER A 150 7.20 -13.47 8.72
N VAL A 151 6.04 -12.80 8.75
CA VAL A 151 5.94 -11.47 9.34
C VAL A 151 6.07 -11.53 10.87
N VAL A 152 5.45 -12.51 11.53
CA VAL A 152 5.58 -12.68 12.99
C VAL A 152 7.04 -12.96 13.38
N GLU A 153 7.75 -13.77 12.60
CA GLU A 153 9.19 -14.01 12.78
C GLU A 153 10.00 -12.71 12.64
N ASP A 154 9.69 -11.87 11.64
CA ASP A 154 10.39 -10.60 11.38
C ASP A 154 10.23 -9.59 12.52
N ILE A 155 9.06 -9.55 13.17
CA ILE A 155 8.77 -8.59 14.25
C ILE A 155 9.04 -9.13 15.65
N TYR A 156 9.42 -10.41 15.78
CA TYR A 156 9.53 -11.12 17.07
C TYR A 156 10.35 -10.35 18.11
N TRP A 157 11.55 -9.92 17.75
CA TRP A 157 12.44 -9.23 18.68
C TRP A 157 11.92 -7.86 19.10
N GLU A 158 11.20 -7.15 18.22
CA GLU A 158 10.60 -5.86 18.57
C GLU A 158 9.42 -6.07 19.54
N ALA A 159 8.56 -7.03 19.28
CA ALA A 159 7.45 -7.38 20.16
C ALA A 159 7.95 -7.85 21.54
N GLU A 160 8.94 -8.75 21.58
CA GLU A 160 9.54 -9.26 22.81
C GLU A 160 10.17 -8.15 23.65
N SER A 161 10.92 -7.22 23.02
CA SER A 161 11.56 -6.09 23.72
C SER A 161 10.56 -5.13 24.38
N LYS A 162 9.31 -5.11 23.90
CA LYS A 162 8.20 -4.32 24.44
C LYS A 162 7.23 -5.15 25.28
N GLU A 163 7.50 -6.45 25.48
CA GLU A 163 6.60 -7.39 26.18
C GLU A 163 5.20 -7.45 25.56
N ILE A 164 5.10 -7.29 24.22
CA ILE A 164 3.83 -7.32 23.50
C ILE A 164 3.45 -8.76 23.16
N ALA A 165 2.26 -9.17 23.57
CA ALA A 165 1.68 -10.46 23.20
C ALA A 165 1.17 -10.41 21.76
N VAL A 166 1.71 -11.26 20.86
CA VAL A 166 1.25 -11.40 19.48
C VAL A 166 0.51 -12.73 19.33
N GLU A 167 -0.76 -12.67 18.97
CA GLU A 167 -1.63 -13.83 18.76
C GLU A 167 -2.00 -13.96 17.28
N VAL A 168 -1.96 -15.21 16.76
CA VAL A 168 -2.42 -15.53 15.39
C VAL A 168 -3.60 -16.48 15.50
N ALA A 169 -4.73 -16.12 14.91
CA ALA A 169 -5.99 -16.88 14.98
C ALA A 169 -6.61 -17.10 13.60
N GLY A 170 -7.49 -18.10 13.50
CA GLY A 170 -8.28 -18.35 12.28
C GLY A 170 -7.62 -19.25 11.25
N PHE A 171 -6.48 -19.87 11.57
CA PHE A 171 -5.81 -20.87 10.73
C PHE A 171 -5.99 -22.32 11.27
N ASP A 172 -7.09 -22.58 11.95
CA ASP A 172 -7.34 -23.86 12.64
C ASP A 172 -7.77 -24.99 11.69
N THR A 173 -8.16 -24.66 10.46
CA THR A 173 -8.59 -25.63 9.45
C THR A 173 -7.57 -25.79 8.32
N ASN A 174 -7.51 -26.96 7.71
CA ASN A 174 -6.65 -27.21 6.54
C ASN A 174 -6.97 -26.24 5.37
N GLU A 175 -8.24 -25.87 5.22
CA GLU A 175 -8.68 -24.92 4.21
C GLU A 175 -8.09 -23.52 4.46
N ALA A 176 -8.16 -23.04 5.70
CA ALA A 176 -7.58 -21.75 6.08
C ALA A 176 -6.05 -21.74 5.95
N GLN A 177 -5.38 -22.85 6.30
CA GLN A 177 -3.92 -23.00 6.18
C GLN A 177 -3.45 -23.00 4.73
N SER A 178 -4.26 -23.55 3.81
CA SER A 178 -3.95 -23.60 2.37
C SER A 178 -4.48 -22.39 1.58
N ALA A 179 -5.17 -21.46 2.24
CA ALA A 179 -5.77 -20.32 1.59
C ALA A 179 -4.71 -19.41 0.95
N CYS A 180 -4.93 -19.07 -0.34
CA CYS A 180 -4.06 -18.22 -1.13
C CYS A 180 -4.79 -16.95 -1.56
N ALA A 181 -4.15 -15.81 -1.35
CA ALA A 181 -4.61 -14.52 -1.87
C ALA A 181 -4.18 -14.35 -3.34
N ALA A 182 -5.02 -13.71 -4.15
CA ALA A 182 -4.75 -13.42 -5.57
C ALA A 182 -3.82 -12.21 -5.72
N MET A 183 -2.61 -12.31 -5.15
CA MET A 183 -1.54 -11.32 -5.28
C MET A 183 -0.17 -11.98 -5.03
N PRO A 184 0.94 -11.38 -5.51
CA PRO A 184 2.29 -11.89 -5.26
C PRO A 184 2.63 -11.94 -3.77
N GLU A 185 3.44 -12.94 -3.36
CA GLU A 185 3.87 -13.13 -1.96
C GLU A 185 4.56 -11.89 -1.40
N ALA A 186 5.40 -11.22 -2.19
CA ALA A 186 6.08 -9.99 -1.76
C ALA A 186 5.12 -8.84 -1.45
N SER A 187 4.03 -8.70 -2.23
CA SER A 187 3.00 -7.69 -2.00
C SER A 187 2.20 -7.98 -0.73
N LEU A 188 1.79 -9.23 -0.53
CA LEU A 188 1.08 -9.65 0.69
C LEU A 188 1.98 -9.49 1.92
N PHE A 189 3.24 -9.90 1.84
CA PHE A 189 4.22 -9.72 2.92
C PHE A 189 4.38 -8.24 3.28
N CYS A 190 4.57 -7.37 2.27
CA CYS A 190 4.70 -5.94 2.50
C CYS A 190 3.46 -5.34 3.18
N LEU A 191 2.25 -5.73 2.75
CA LEU A 191 0.99 -5.28 3.33
C LEU A 191 0.86 -5.72 4.79
N VAL A 192 0.99 -7.02 5.05
CA VAL A 192 0.85 -7.59 6.41
C VAL A 192 1.90 -7.03 7.34
N ARG A 193 3.16 -6.95 6.90
CA ARG A 193 4.26 -6.40 7.68
C ARG A 193 4.01 -4.95 8.09
N ASN A 194 3.53 -4.09 7.18
CA ASN A 194 3.22 -2.70 7.52
C ASN A 194 2.09 -2.59 8.55
N LEU A 195 1.06 -3.43 8.46
CA LEU A 195 -0.04 -3.44 9.43
C LEU A 195 0.43 -3.92 10.81
N VAL A 196 1.14 -5.05 10.85
CA VAL A 196 1.60 -5.65 12.11
C VAL A 196 2.67 -4.78 12.77
N HIS A 197 3.63 -4.25 12.00
CA HIS A 197 4.63 -3.31 12.51
C HIS A 197 3.98 -2.04 13.09
N ASN A 198 2.96 -1.48 12.43
CA ASN A 198 2.20 -0.36 12.98
C ASN A 198 1.55 -0.73 14.31
N ALA A 199 0.88 -1.88 14.40
CA ALA A 199 0.27 -2.36 15.63
C ALA A 199 1.30 -2.46 16.77
N VAL A 200 2.41 -3.17 16.57
CA VAL A 200 3.50 -3.31 17.57
C VAL A 200 4.14 -1.96 17.92
N HIS A 201 4.21 -1.04 16.95
CA HIS A 201 4.80 0.28 17.18
C HIS A 201 3.95 1.17 18.08
N TYR A 202 2.62 1.18 17.89
CA TYR A 202 1.70 2.08 18.62
C TYR A 202 1.14 1.51 19.93
N VAL A 203 1.23 0.21 20.11
CA VAL A 203 0.82 -0.46 21.35
C VAL A 203 1.78 -0.09 22.50
N PRO A 204 1.27 0.21 23.71
CA PRO A 204 2.12 0.41 24.89
C PRO A 204 2.83 -0.88 25.30
N GLN A 205 3.88 -0.76 26.08
CA GLN A 205 4.56 -1.91 26.67
C GLN A 205 3.58 -2.82 27.43
N GLY A 206 3.71 -4.13 27.27
CA GLY A 206 2.83 -5.13 27.87
C GLY A 206 1.44 -5.23 27.19
N GLY A 207 1.27 -4.61 26.02
CA GLY A 207 0.01 -4.67 25.29
C GLY A 207 -0.13 -5.93 24.42
N SER A 208 -1.12 -5.92 23.52
CA SER A 208 -1.44 -7.09 22.68
C SER A 208 -1.77 -6.72 21.24
N VAL A 209 -1.37 -7.59 20.32
CA VAL A 209 -1.70 -7.54 18.90
C VAL A 209 -2.27 -8.88 18.46
N THR A 210 -3.43 -8.89 17.83
CA THR A 210 -4.09 -10.09 17.31
C THR A 210 -4.14 -10.03 15.79
N ILE A 211 -3.64 -11.06 15.12
CA ILE A 211 -3.72 -11.24 13.67
C ILE A 211 -4.76 -12.33 13.42
N ALA A 212 -5.96 -11.97 12.97
CA ALA A 212 -7.05 -12.89 12.74
C ALA A 212 -7.29 -13.09 11.24
N PHE A 213 -7.44 -14.35 10.82
CA PHE A 213 -7.76 -14.73 9.46
C PHE A 213 -9.16 -15.31 9.37
N ARG A 214 -9.90 -14.95 8.32
CA ARG A 214 -11.21 -15.53 8.03
C ARG A 214 -11.37 -15.68 6.52
N GLN A 215 -11.94 -16.81 6.12
CA GLN A 215 -12.36 -17.04 4.74
C GLN A 215 -13.89 -17.02 4.67
N THR A 216 -14.43 -16.29 3.68
CA THR A 216 -15.88 -16.21 3.44
C THR A 216 -16.11 -16.27 1.93
N GLY A 217 -16.49 -17.45 1.41
CA GLY A 217 -16.64 -17.67 -0.03
C GLY A 217 -15.36 -17.40 -0.80
N ASP A 218 -15.42 -16.50 -1.78
CA ASP A 218 -14.28 -16.10 -2.64
C ASP A 218 -13.46 -14.92 -2.06
N ARG A 219 -13.70 -14.56 -0.80
CA ARG A 219 -12.96 -13.49 -0.12
C ARG A 219 -12.20 -14.03 1.07
N LEU A 220 -11.00 -13.50 1.25
CA LEU A 220 -10.16 -13.71 2.41
C LEU A 220 -10.09 -12.41 3.20
N SER A 221 -10.31 -12.48 4.50
CA SER A 221 -10.26 -11.33 5.40
C SER A 221 -9.11 -11.52 6.39
N LEU A 222 -8.17 -10.59 6.41
CA LEU A 222 -7.10 -10.52 7.39
C LEU A 222 -7.33 -9.29 8.25
N CYS A 223 -7.47 -9.49 9.55
CA CYS A 223 -7.64 -8.44 10.53
C CYS A 223 -6.41 -8.36 11.43
N VAL A 224 -5.83 -7.17 11.57
CA VAL A 224 -4.80 -6.87 12.56
C VAL A 224 -5.41 -5.93 13.57
N ALA A 225 -5.57 -6.39 14.80
CA ALA A 225 -6.18 -5.63 15.89
C ALA A 225 -5.18 -5.44 17.02
N ASP A 226 -5.12 -4.23 17.57
CA ASP A 226 -4.26 -3.86 18.68
C ASP A 226 -5.05 -3.27 19.84
N ASN A 227 -4.45 -3.14 21.00
CA ASN A 227 -5.01 -2.46 22.17
C ASN A 227 -4.35 -1.09 22.44
N GLY A 228 -3.80 -0.47 21.42
CA GLY A 228 -3.19 0.85 21.47
C GLY A 228 -4.18 2.03 21.59
N PRO A 229 -3.76 3.24 21.27
CA PRO A 229 -4.62 4.43 21.35
C PRO A 229 -5.73 4.48 20.31
N GLY A 230 -5.57 3.74 19.18
CA GLY A 230 -6.50 3.75 18.05
C GLY A 230 -6.42 5.04 17.21
N ILE A 231 -7.36 5.19 16.27
CA ILE A 231 -7.45 6.34 15.35
C ILE A 231 -8.88 6.88 15.38
N SER A 232 -9.04 8.18 15.66
CA SER A 232 -10.35 8.83 15.67
C SER A 232 -11.02 8.79 14.29
N GLU A 233 -12.35 8.77 14.24
CA GLU A 233 -13.09 8.72 12.98
C GLU A 233 -12.74 9.89 12.03
N ALA A 234 -12.51 11.07 12.59
CA ALA A 234 -12.13 12.26 11.84
C ALA A 234 -10.78 12.11 11.09
N GLU A 235 -9.88 11.28 11.64
CA GLU A 235 -8.55 11.06 11.10
C GLU A 235 -8.49 9.88 10.10
N ARG A 236 -9.45 8.94 10.16
CA ARG A 236 -9.43 7.68 9.37
C ARG A 236 -9.35 7.90 7.87
N GLY A 237 -9.92 9.00 7.36
CA GLY A 237 -9.84 9.34 5.94
C GLY A 237 -8.45 9.79 5.49
N ARG A 238 -7.66 10.37 6.42
CA ARG A 238 -6.37 10.98 6.11
C ARG A 238 -5.16 10.10 6.42
N VAL A 239 -5.32 9.07 7.27
CA VAL A 239 -4.20 8.21 7.67
C VAL A 239 -3.61 7.38 6.53
N PHE A 240 -4.29 7.34 5.38
CA PHE A 240 -3.79 6.75 4.15
C PHE A 240 -3.01 7.74 3.26
N ASP A 241 -3.02 9.05 3.60
CA ASP A 241 -2.22 10.04 2.87
C ASP A 241 -0.74 9.83 3.18
N PRO A 242 0.15 9.84 2.18
CA PRO A 242 1.59 9.72 2.42
C PRO A 242 2.10 10.80 3.38
N PHE A 243 2.96 10.40 4.32
CA PHE A 243 3.56 11.26 5.35
C PHE A 243 2.58 11.83 6.39
N TYR A 244 1.29 11.47 6.31
CA TYR A 244 0.32 11.90 7.30
C TYR A 244 0.51 11.16 8.64
N ARG A 245 0.39 11.89 9.74
CA ARG A 245 0.48 11.36 11.10
C ARG A 245 -0.55 12.06 11.99
N VAL A 246 -1.19 11.28 12.84
CA VAL A 246 -2.11 11.81 13.85
C VAL A 246 -1.33 12.68 14.83
N LEU A 247 -1.76 13.93 15.02
CA LEU A 247 -1.10 14.89 15.91
C LEU A 247 -1.22 14.43 17.38
N GLY A 248 -0.11 14.54 18.12
CA GLY A 248 -0.08 14.19 19.55
C GLY A 248 0.44 12.79 19.87
N THR A 249 0.76 11.96 18.87
CA THR A 249 1.47 10.71 19.10
C THR A 249 2.96 10.99 19.29
N GLN A 250 3.51 10.67 20.47
CA GLN A 250 4.96 10.82 20.78
C GLN A 250 5.82 9.78 20.01
N GLN A 251 5.22 8.84 19.33
CA GLN A 251 5.91 7.76 18.64
C GLN A 251 6.52 8.24 17.32
N THR A 252 7.73 7.80 17.02
CA THR A 252 8.45 8.16 15.80
C THR A 252 8.01 7.27 14.64
N GLY A 253 7.49 7.84 13.53
CA GLY A 253 7.09 7.06 12.35
C GLY A 253 7.19 7.90 11.08
N THR A 254 7.23 7.25 9.92
CA THR A 254 7.39 7.90 8.60
C THR A 254 6.05 8.39 8.03
N GLY A 255 4.91 7.85 8.49
CA GLY A 255 3.58 8.11 7.90
C GLY A 255 3.39 7.46 6.52
N LEU A 256 4.22 6.49 6.12
CA LEU A 256 4.12 5.81 4.83
C LEU A 256 3.47 4.41 4.92
N GLY A 257 3.44 3.77 6.08
CA GLY A 257 2.99 2.39 6.22
C GLY A 257 1.57 2.15 5.72
N LEU A 258 0.59 2.92 6.18
CA LEU A 258 -0.81 2.79 5.73
C LEU A 258 -1.01 3.25 4.28
N ALA A 259 -0.25 4.25 3.81
CA ALA A 259 -0.27 4.65 2.40
C ALA A 259 0.21 3.51 1.47
N ILE A 260 1.25 2.76 1.87
CA ILE A 260 1.72 1.56 1.17
C ILE A 260 0.61 0.50 1.17
N CYS A 261 -0.02 0.23 2.33
CA CYS A 261 -1.12 -0.73 2.43
C CYS A 261 -2.27 -0.36 1.48
N LYS A 262 -2.67 0.91 1.45
CA LYS A 262 -3.72 1.41 0.56
C LYS A 262 -3.37 1.22 -0.91
N THR A 263 -2.13 1.56 -1.30
CA THR A 263 -1.65 1.40 -2.69
C THR A 263 -1.67 -0.08 -3.13
N ILE A 264 -1.24 -0.99 -2.26
CA ILE A 264 -1.30 -2.44 -2.53
C ILE A 264 -2.76 -2.89 -2.65
N ALA A 265 -3.61 -2.47 -1.71
CA ALA A 265 -5.02 -2.84 -1.72
C ALA A 265 -5.73 -2.40 -3.00
N ASP A 266 -5.56 -1.14 -3.41
CA ASP A 266 -6.18 -0.59 -4.62
C ASP A 266 -5.73 -1.35 -5.88
N ARG A 267 -4.45 -1.74 -5.91
CA ARG A 267 -3.87 -2.48 -7.04
C ARG A 267 -4.46 -3.89 -7.19
N TYR A 268 -4.61 -4.62 -6.09
CA TYR A 268 -5.05 -6.03 -6.12
C TYR A 268 -6.55 -6.21 -5.82
N GLY A 269 -7.33 -5.13 -5.87
CA GLY A 269 -8.79 -5.19 -5.66
C GLY A 269 -9.18 -5.57 -4.24
N CYS A 270 -8.32 -5.23 -3.26
CA CYS A 270 -8.61 -5.39 -1.84
C CYS A 270 -9.33 -4.16 -1.29
N THR A 271 -10.05 -4.34 -0.19
CA THR A 271 -10.62 -3.23 0.58
C THR A 271 -9.99 -3.18 1.96
N ILE A 272 -9.71 -1.97 2.46
CA ILE A 272 -9.19 -1.75 3.82
C ILE A 272 -10.24 -1.00 4.62
N ALA A 273 -10.59 -1.55 5.78
CA ALA A 273 -11.46 -0.93 6.76
C ALA A 273 -10.70 -0.69 8.08
N LEU A 274 -10.97 0.46 8.70
CA LEU A 274 -10.43 0.83 10.01
C LEU A 274 -11.57 0.91 10.99
N ASP A 275 -11.40 0.26 12.16
CA ASP A 275 -12.36 0.34 13.24
C ASP A 275 -11.64 0.36 14.61
N TRP A 276 -12.41 0.56 15.67
CA TRP A 276 -11.93 0.39 17.03
C TRP A 276 -11.86 -1.09 17.38
N THR A 277 -10.81 -1.54 18.06
CA THR A 277 -10.77 -2.88 18.64
C THR A 277 -11.80 -3.00 19.76
N ASP A 278 -11.90 -1.97 20.61
CA ASP A 278 -12.97 -1.81 21.60
C ASP A 278 -13.80 -0.57 21.24
N SER A 279 -14.95 -0.79 20.59
CA SER A 279 -15.85 0.30 20.15
C SER A 279 -16.49 1.06 21.32
N GLN A 280 -16.65 0.42 22.50
CA GLN A 280 -17.26 1.08 23.67
C GLN A 280 -16.26 2.00 24.35
N ALA A 281 -15.02 1.54 24.51
CA ALA A 281 -13.96 2.36 25.09
C ALA A 281 -13.29 3.31 24.09
N GLN A 282 -13.57 3.18 22.78
CA GLN A 282 -12.88 3.87 21.68
C GLN A 282 -11.35 3.72 21.80
N LYS A 283 -10.91 2.48 21.98
CA LYS A 283 -9.49 2.10 22.13
C LYS A 283 -9.12 0.98 21.19
N GLY A 284 -7.81 0.96 20.87
CA GLY A 284 -7.24 0.02 19.93
C GLY A 284 -7.61 0.33 18.49
N LEU A 285 -6.81 -0.12 17.57
CA LEU A 285 -7.05 -0.05 16.14
C LEU A 285 -7.24 -1.46 15.58
N SER A 286 -8.33 -1.66 14.86
CA SER A 286 -8.60 -2.86 14.07
C SER A 286 -8.53 -2.50 12.60
N VAL A 287 -7.57 -3.07 11.89
CA VAL A 287 -7.40 -2.90 10.43
C VAL A 287 -7.78 -4.20 9.75
N THR A 288 -8.86 -4.18 9.01
CA THR A 288 -9.33 -5.35 8.25
C THR A 288 -9.04 -5.15 6.75
N VAL A 289 -8.40 -6.14 6.15
CA VAL A 289 -8.14 -6.19 4.71
C VAL A 289 -8.90 -7.36 4.11
N ASP A 290 -9.87 -7.06 3.25
CA ASP A 290 -10.59 -8.06 2.47
C ASP A 290 -9.97 -8.16 1.08
N MET A 291 -9.54 -9.36 0.73
CA MET A 291 -8.80 -9.63 -0.51
C MET A 291 -9.44 -10.76 -1.32
N PRO A 292 -9.31 -10.77 -2.65
CA PRO A 292 -9.78 -11.89 -3.47
C PRO A 292 -8.96 -13.14 -3.17
N LYS A 293 -9.66 -14.29 -3.08
CA LYS A 293 -9.05 -15.62 -3.03
C LYS A 293 -8.53 -16.00 -4.42
N ALA A 294 -7.40 -16.68 -4.48
CA ALA A 294 -6.82 -17.22 -5.72
C ALA A 294 -7.48 -18.51 -6.17
#